data_c1d4f392e6ba94dc7fbb950e59695200
#
_entry.id   c1d4f392e6ba94dc7fbb950e59695200
#
_cell.length_a   1.000
_cell.length_b   1.000
_cell.length_c   1.000
_cell.angle_alpha   90.00
_cell.angle_beta   90.00
_cell.angle_gamma   90.00
#
_symmetry.space_group_name_H-M   'P 1'
#
loop_
_entity.id
_entity.type
_entity.pdbx_description
1 polymer ?
#
loop_
_entity_poly.entity_id
_entity_poly.type
_entity_poly.pdbx_seq_one_letter_code
_entity_poly.pdbx_strand_id
1 'polypeptide(L)'
;MILQIKPFIGLSVLFLSVFFSCGQTKKTEGLEVIPIEAAYLHPTTLKASDYFRKIRYVPLETNDHALVGSDPVVWISGDRLIVSSNQKQCLSFDKATGRFVSSIGHIGNDPEGSQSLFGWMNAAAGHVYFPAGNGRSVVYDKDGNFVGDQQDLEVTNGIYGVDTYDYLDKDILVEHLPATE
;
A
#
# COMPACT_ATOMS: atom_id res chain seq x y z
N MET A 1 -37.77 -54.37 -55.64
CA MET A 1 -37.02 -53.22 -56.15
C MET A 1 -36.67 -52.38 -54.93
N ILE A 2 -35.47 -52.59 -54.38
CA ILE A 2 -35.02 -52.03 -53.08
C ILE A 2 -34.14 -50.84 -53.43
N LEU A 3 -34.62 -49.63 -53.09
CA LEU A 3 -33.86 -48.41 -53.28
C LEU A 3 -32.96 -48.17 -52.06
N GLN A 4 -31.70 -48.32 -52.27
CA GLN A 4 -30.66 -48.01 -51.29
C GLN A 4 -30.44 -46.49 -51.32
N ILE A 5 -30.88 -45.83 -50.24
CA ILE A 5 -30.49 -44.44 -49.97
C ILE A 5 -29.74 -44.41 -48.64
N LYS A 6 -28.46 -44.60 -48.68
CA LYS A 6 -27.52 -44.24 -47.62
C LYS A 6 -26.18 -43.93 -48.29
N PRO A 7 -25.73 -42.69 -48.31
CA PRO A 7 -24.77 -42.16 -47.35
C PRO A 7 -24.78 -40.64 -47.15
N PHE A 8 -25.86 -39.92 -47.34
CA PHE A 8 -25.82 -38.43 -47.28
C PHE A 8 -25.98 -37.85 -45.85
N ILE A 9 -26.43 -38.65 -44.88
CA ILE A 9 -26.66 -38.13 -43.52
C ILE A 9 -25.34 -38.02 -42.72
N GLY A 10 -24.33 -38.83 -43.02
CA GLY A 10 -23.04 -38.83 -42.33
C GLY A 10 -22.17 -37.60 -42.62
N LEU A 11 -22.29 -37.02 -43.79
CA LEU A 11 -21.46 -35.90 -44.22
C LEU A 11 -21.96 -34.56 -43.69
N SER A 12 -23.27 -34.43 -43.45
CA SER A 12 -23.88 -33.22 -42.93
C SER A 12 -23.60 -33.00 -41.42
N VAL A 13 -23.43 -34.08 -40.66
CA VAL A 13 -23.12 -34.01 -39.22
C VAL A 13 -21.65 -33.67 -38.99
N LEU A 14 -20.75 -34.05 -39.90
CA LEU A 14 -19.33 -33.72 -39.80
C LEU A 14 -19.05 -32.24 -40.09
N PHE A 15 -19.91 -31.58 -40.90
CA PHE A 15 -19.73 -30.17 -41.23
C PHE A 15 -20.27 -29.21 -40.17
N LEU A 16 -21.16 -29.67 -39.26
CA LEU A 16 -21.70 -28.84 -38.19
C LEU A 16 -20.77 -28.78 -36.94
N SER A 17 -19.84 -29.71 -36.84
CA SER A 17 -18.92 -29.75 -35.68
C SER A 17 -17.71 -28.81 -35.79
N VAL A 18 -17.48 -28.21 -36.97
CA VAL A 18 -16.30 -27.32 -37.19
C VAL A 18 -16.57 -25.86 -36.78
N PHE A 19 -17.84 -25.49 -36.54
CA PHE A 19 -18.18 -24.10 -36.20
C PHE A 19 -18.31 -23.83 -34.69
N PHE A 20 -18.12 -24.80 -33.82
CA PHE A 20 -18.12 -24.60 -32.37
C PHE A 20 -16.71 -24.53 -31.75
N SER A 21 -15.69 -24.22 -32.55
CA SER A 21 -14.43 -23.74 -31.99
C SER A 21 -14.58 -22.27 -31.64
N CYS A 22 -15.44 -22.00 -30.65
CA CYS A 22 -15.49 -20.75 -29.97
C CYS A 22 -14.15 -20.63 -29.22
N GLY A 23 -13.23 -19.83 -29.75
CA GLY A 23 -11.97 -19.53 -29.10
C GLY A 23 -12.24 -19.07 -27.69
N GLN A 24 -11.97 -19.91 -26.73
CA GLN A 24 -11.70 -19.45 -25.37
C GLN A 24 -10.50 -18.52 -25.49
N THR A 25 -10.74 -17.24 -25.53
CA THR A 25 -9.74 -16.27 -25.15
C THR A 25 -9.29 -16.68 -23.76
N LYS A 26 -8.14 -17.35 -23.67
CA LYS A 26 -7.40 -17.46 -22.43
C LYS A 26 -7.33 -16.02 -21.91
N LYS A 27 -8.06 -15.71 -20.83
CA LYS A 27 -7.73 -14.56 -20.01
C LYS A 27 -6.26 -14.79 -19.67
N THR A 28 -5.39 -14.08 -20.33
CA THR A 28 -4.03 -13.90 -19.87
C THR A 28 -4.23 -13.27 -18.50
N GLU A 29 -3.88 -13.98 -17.44
CA GLU A 29 -3.61 -13.37 -16.15
C GLU A 29 -2.38 -12.50 -16.38
N GLY A 30 -2.56 -11.40 -17.08
CA GLY A 30 -1.56 -10.39 -17.33
C GLY A 30 -1.81 -9.27 -16.36
N LEU A 31 -0.76 -8.69 -15.87
CA LEU A 31 -0.76 -7.41 -15.17
C LEU A 31 -1.70 -6.47 -15.90
N GLU A 32 -2.61 -5.84 -15.18
CA GLU A 32 -3.48 -4.80 -15.71
C GLU A 32 -2.59 -3.64 -16.18
N VAL A 33 -2.57 -3.43 -17.50
CA VAL A 33 -1.77 -2.34 -18.08
C VAL A 33 -2.57 -1.05 -17.95
N ILE A 34 -2.06 -0.13 -17.15
CA ILE A 34 -2.62 1.22 -17.01
C ILE A 34 -2.14 2.04 -18.22
N PRO A 35 -3.01 2.51 -19.11
CA PRO A 35 -2.62 3.27 -20.29
C PRO A 35 -2.29 4.73 -19.93
N ILE A 36 -1.15 4.94 -19.31
CA ILE A 36 -0.71 6.26 -18.79
C ILE A 36 -0.61 7.27 -19.93
N GLU A 37 -0.11 6.87 -21.09
CA GLU A 37 0.02 7.75 -22.27
C GLU A 37 -1.35 8.25 -22.75
N ALA A 38 -2.34 7.39 -22.82
CA ALA A 38 -3.70 7.77 -23.20
C ALA A 38 -4.33 8.71 -22.18
N ALA A 39 -4.09 8.49 -20.88
CA ALA A 39 -4.56 9.37 -19.83
C ALA A 39 -3.88 10.76 -19.87
N TYR A 40 -2.60 10.79 -20.18
CA TYR A 40 -1.84 12.05 -20.32
C TYR A 40 -2.32 12.89 -21.51
N LEU A 41 -2.62 12.25 -22.66
CA LEU A 41 -3.09 12.92 -23.87
C LEU A 41 -4.53 13.45 -23.74
N HIS A 42 -5.31 12.90 -22.82
CA HIS A 42 -6.71 13.27 -22.60
C HIS A 42 -6.97 13.63 -21.13
N PRO A 43 -6.36 14.72 -20.61
CA PRO A 43 -6.55 15.13 -19.22
C PRO A 43 -8.02 15.51 -18.98
N THR A 44 -8.61 14.95 -17.94
CA THR A 44 -9.97 15.29 -17.49
C THR A 44 -9.90 16.05 -16.18
N THR A 45 -10.85 16.96 -15.98
CA THR A 45 -10.99 17.64 -14.70
C THR A 45 -11.64 16.67 -13.70
N LEU A 46 -10.87 16.26 -12.70
CA LEU A 46 -11.38 15.43 -11.62
C LEU A 46 -12.15 16.29 -10.62
N LYS A 47 -13.37 15.88 -10.28
CA LYS A 47 -14.15 16.50 -9.21
C LYS A 47 -13.99 15.65 -7.96
N ALA A 48 -13.68 16.29 -6.83
CA ALA A 48 -13.56 15.59 -5.55
C ALA A 48 -14.84 14.80 -5.19
N SER A 49 -16.01 15.28 -5.60
CA SER A 49 -17.30 14.58 -5.41
C SER A 49 -17.41 13.22 -6.11
N ASP A 50 -16.59 12.97 -7.14
CA ASP A 50 -16.63 11.71 -7.89
C ASP A 50 -15.92 10.59 -7.12
N TYR A 51 -15.01 10.96 -6.20
CA TYR A 51 -14.18 10.06 -5.40
C TYR A 51 -14.55 10.05 -3.93
N PHE A 52 -15.04 11.18 -3.37
CA PHE A 52 -15.29 11.33 -1.95
C PHE A 52 -16.77 11.62 -1.69
N ARG A 53 -17.38 10.83 -0.83
CA ARG A 53 -18.78 11.04 -0.42
C ARG A 53 -18.93 12.07 0.70
N LYS A 54 -17.86 12.24 1.50
CA LYS A 54 -17.88 13.10 2.68
C LYS A 54 -16.49 13.57 3.05
N ILE A 55 -16.37 14.83 3.43
CA ILE A 55 -15.18 15.40 4.07
C ILE A 55 -15.50 15.58 5.55
N ARG A 56 -14.57 15.19 6.41
CA ARG A 56 -14.65 15.40 7.85
C ARG A 56 -13.36 16.03 8.35
N TYR A 57 -13.49 17.05 9.16
CA TYR A 57 -12.37 17.64 9.89
C TYR A 57 -12.29 17.00 11.27
N VAL A 58 -11.08 16.56 11.66
CA VAL A 58 -10.79 16.00 12.97
C VAL A 58 -9.75 16.90 13.61
N PRO A 59 -10.14 17.81 14.53
CA PRO A 59 -9.18 18.60 15.27
C PRO A 59 -8.37 17.69 16.20
N LEU A 60 -7.04 17.74 16.10
CA LEU A 60 -6.18 16.97 17.00
C LEU A 60 -6.06 17.69 18.33
N GLU A 61 -6.09 16.92 19.40
CA GLU A 61 -5.82 17.40 20.75
C GLU A 61 -4.41 18.02 20.81
N THR A 62 -4.31 19.19 21.42
CA THR A 62 -3.05 19.92 21.57
C THR A 62 -2.81 20.17 23.05
N ASN A 63 -1.72 19.61 23.58
CA ASN A 63 -1.27 19.80 24.95
C ASN A 63 0.26 19.62 25.01
N ASP A 64 0.87 19.69 26.19
CA ASP A 64 2.32 19.59 26.37
C ASP A 64 2.92 18.25 25.89
N HIS A 65 2.09 17.20 25.74
CA HIS A 65 2.50 15.86 25.28
C HIS A 65 2.08 15.58 23.84
N ALA A 66 1.22 16.41 23.27
CA ALA A 66 0.60 16.20 21.95
C ALA A 66 0.67 17.45 21.07
N LEU A 67 1.84 18.07 21.00
CA LEU A 67 2.09 19.20 20.10
C LEU A 67 2.68 18.67 18.78
N VAL A 68 1.90 18.73 17.72
CA VAL A 68 2.38 18.36 16.38
C VAL A 68 3.34 19.44 15.87
N GLY A 69 4.53 19.01 15.45
CA GLY A 69 5.56 19.90 14.89
C GLY A 69 5.36 20.25 13.43
N SER A 70 6.39 20.84 12.81
CA SER A 70 6.39 21.15 11.36
C SER A 70 6.49 19.86 10.51
N ASP A 71 6.11 20.00 9.25
CA ASP A 71 6.23 18.95 8.22
C ASP A 71 5.64 17.59 8.65
N PRO A 72 4.37 17.55 9.08
CA PRO A 72 3.77 16.34 9.55
C PRO A 72 3.47 15.37 8.41
N VAL A 73 3.83 14.11 8.61
CA VAL A 73 3.37 12.98 7.80
C VAL A 73 2.29 12.25 8.59
N VAL A 74 1.19 11.93 7.94
CA VAL A 74 0.02 11.32 8.60
C VAL A 74 -0.28 9.97 7.96
N TRP A 75 -0.35 8.95 8.79
CA TRP A 75 -0.83 7.61 8.40
C TRP A 75 -2.14 7.28 9.10
N ILE A 76 -2.92 6.43 8.48
CA ILE A 76 -4.19 5.92 9.01
C ILE A 76 -4.08 4.42 9.18
N SER A 77 -4.26 3.94 10.41
CA SER A 77 -4.31 2.51 10.71
C SER A 77 -5.50 2.20 11.61
N GLY A 78 -6.50 1.53 11.04
CA GLY A 78 -7.72 1.19 11.75
C GLY A 78 -8.42 2.41 12.35
N ASP A 79 -8.41 2.50 13.66
CA ASP A 79 -9.01 3.55 14.49
C ASP A 79 -8.02 4.65 14.92
N ARG A 80 -6.80 4.66 14.39
CA ARG A 80 -5.74 5.62 14.74
C ARG A 80 -5.36 6.52 13.57
N LEU A 81 -4.99 7.75 13.94
CA LEU A 81 -4.18 8.66 13.12
C LEU A 81 -2.78 8.70 13.73
N ILE A 82 -1.78 8.32 12.97
CA ILE A 82 -0.39 8.35 13.38
C ILE A 82 0.26 9.55 12.71
N VAL A 83 0.84 10.43 13.49
CA VAL A 83 1.44 11.69 13.02
C VAL A 83 2.90 11.74 13.41
N SER A 84 3.78 11.63 12.43
CA SER A 84 5.21 11.88 12.61
C SER A 84 5.54 13.31 12.21
N SER A 85 6.35 14.01 12.99
CA SER A 85 6.76 15.38 12.72
C SER A 85 8.18 15.68 13.21
N ASN A 86 8.87 16.58 12.52
CA ASN A 86 10.22 17.05 12.88
C ASN A 86 11.29 15.94 12.99
N GLN A 87 11.05 14.72 12.51
CA GLN A 87 11.93 13.55 12.69
C GLN A 87 12.21 13.16 14.16
N LYS A 88 11.54 13.79 15.10
CA LYS A 88 11.79 13.66 16.56
C LYS A 88 10.57 13.21 17.33
N GLN A 89 9.42 13.13 16.67
CA GLN A 89 8.15 12.88 17.30
C GLN A 89 7.25 12.04 16.41
N CYS A 90 6.63 11.03 17.00
CA CYS A 90 5.55 10.28 16.39
C CYS A 90 4.43 10.10 17.43
N LEU A 91 3.23 10.53 17.08
CA LEU A 91 2.08 10.59 17.97
C LEU A 91 0.91 9.78 17.42
N SER A 92 0.20 9.10 18.29
CA SER A 92 -1.04 8.38 18.00
C SER A 92 -2.24 9.15 18.52
N PHE A 93 -3.25 9.30 17.66
CA PHE A 93 -4.52 9.94 17.99
C PHE A 93 -5.68 9.02 17.63
N ASP A 94 -6.77 9.11 18.37
CA ASP A 94 -8.03 8.48 18.01
C ASP A 94 -8.62 9.15 16.75
N LYS A 95 -8.85 8.37 15.73
CA LYS A 95 -9.33 8.86 14.41
C LYS A 95 -10.74 9.46 14.47
N ALA A 96 -11.55 9.05 15.41
CA ALA A 96 -12.92 9.53 15.50
C ALA A 96 -13.01 10.89 16.20
N THR A 97 -12.20 11.10 17.22
CA THR A 97 -12.29 12.25 18.12
C THR A 97 -11.10 13.21 18.02
N GLY A 98 -9.95 12.76 17.49
CA GLY A 98 -8.70 13.52 17.51
C GLY A 98 -8.01 13.56 18.87
N ARG A 99 -8.47 12.78 19.87
CA ARG A 99 -7.85 12.75 21.19
C ARG A 99 -6.50 12.06 21.12
N PHE A 100 -5.53 12.61 21.85
CA PHE A 100 -4.22 12.01 22.02
C PHE A 100 -4.33 10.65 22.72
N VAL A 101 -3.61 9.66 22.21
CA VAL A 101 -3.56 8.31 22.76
C VAL A 101 -2.20 8.04 23.38
N SER A 102 -1.13 8.19 22.58
CA SER A 102 0.23 7.87 23.03
C SER A 102 1.29 8.52 22.16
N SER A 103 2.52 8.59 22.65
CA SER A 103 3.71 8.75 21.83
C SER A 103 4.18 7.39 21.35
N ILE A 104 4.70 7.33 20.13
CA ILE A 104 5.22 6.11 19.50
C ILE A 104 6.72 6.23 19.36
N GLY A 105 7.46 5.34 20.03
CA GLY A 105 8.91 5.32 20.00
C GLY A 105 9.58 6.49 20.72
N HIS A 106 10.89 6.44 20.75
CA HIS A 106 11.75 7.50 21.29
C HIS A 106 13.12 7.50 20.61
N ILE A 107 13.81 8.62 20.68
CA ILE A 107 15.20 8.73 20.21
C ILE A 107 16.11 8.31 21.36
N GLY A 108 16.97 7.33 21.10
CA GLY A 108 17.88 6.79 22.10
C GLY A 108 18.83 5.74 21.54
N ASN A 109 19.82 5.36 22.37
CA ASN A 109 20.79 4.31 22.07
C ASN A 109 20.49 2.98 22.79
N ASP A 110 19.36 2.90 23.47
CA ASP A 110 18.90 1.67 24.12
C ASP A 110 18.28 0.72 23.07
N PRO A 111 18.00 -0.54 23.42
CA PRO A 111 17.52 -1.54 22.45
C PRO A 111 16.21 -1.17 21.75
N GLU A 112 15.35 -0.37 22.37
CA GLU A 112 14.07 0.11 21.84
C GLU A 112 14.20 1.47 21.16
N GLY A 113 15.32 2.18 21.37
CA GLY A 113 15.57 3.51 20.84
C GLY A 113 15.85 3.54 19.35
N SER A 114 15.50 4.65 18.72
CA SER A 114 15.74 4.91 17.31
C SER A 114 16.65 6.13 17.08
N GLN A 115 17.22 6.25 15.91
CA GLN A 115 18.00 7.43 15.49
C GLN A 115 17.09 8.58 15.05
N SER A 116 15.89 8.27 14.58
CA SER A 116 14.90 9.22 14.08
C SER A 116 13.51 8.64 14.26
N LEU A 117 12.54 9.48 14.56
CA LEU A 117 11.12 9.12 14.54
C LEU A 117 10.45 9.49 13.20
N PHE A 118 11.25 9.63 12.16
CA PHE A 118 10.80 9.61 10.78
C PHE A 118 11.09 8.21 10.21
N GLY A 119 10.04 7.49 9.89
CA GLY A 119 10.10 6.10 9.46
C GLY A 119 8.97 5.79 8.50
N TRP A 120 8.58 4.56 8.45
CA TRP A 120 7.48 4.08 7.60
C TRP A 120 6.47 3.29 8.40
N MET A 121 5.31 3.06 7.81
CA MET A 121 4.22 2.38 8.49
C MET A 121 3.63 1.26 7.63
N ASN A 122 3.47 0.08 8.22
CA ASN A 122 2.56 -0.94 7.73
C ASN A 122 1.16 -0.68 8.33
N ALA A 123 0.33 0.05 7.61
CA ALA A 123 -0.99 0.45 8.09
C ALA A 123 -1.94 -0.75 8.31
N ALA A 124 -1.77 -1.83 7.54
CA ALA A 124 -2.59 -3.03 7.65
C ALA A 124 -2.23 -3.85 8.91
N ALA A 125 -0.95 -3.92 9.24
CA ALA A 125 -0.46 -4.56 10.47
C ALA A 125 -0.58 -3.65 11.70
N GLY A 126 -0.68 -2.34 11.51
CA GLY A 126 -0.66 -1.35 12.58
C GLY A 126 0.73 -1.14 13.19
N HIS A 127 1.79 -1.38 12.41
CA HIS A 127 3.16 -1.29 12.86
C HIS A 127 3.86 -0.07 12.26
N VAL A 128 4.62 0.65 13.09
CA VAL A 128 5.47 1.77 12.73
C VAL A 128 6.92 1.34 12.91
N TYR A 129 7.76 1.64 11.93
CA TYR A 129 9.16 1.25 11.86
C TYR A 129 10.04 2.49 11.90
N PHE A 130 11.02 2.52 12.79
CA PHE A 130 11.97 3.61 12.89
C PHE A 130 13.40 3.11 12.73
N PRO A 131 14.26 3.83 12.00
CA PRO A 131 15.64 3.43 11.78
C PRO A 131 16.43 3.46 13.11
N ALA A 132 17.07 2.35 13.44
CA ALA A 132 17.86 2.21 14.67
C ALA A 132 19.37 2.04 14.39
N GLY A 133 19.79 2.18 13.12
CA GLY A 133 21.17 2.04 12.67
C GLY A 133 21.57 0.59 12.36
N ASN A 134 22.70 0.44 11.70
CA ASN A 134 23.25 -0.86 11.27
C ASN A 134 22.30 -1.72 10.44
N GLY A 135 21.45 -1.09 9.61
CA GLY A 135 20.45 -1.80 8.81
C GLY A 135 19.36 -2.46 9.66
N ARG A 136 19.06 -1.89 10.82
CA ARG A 136 18.03 -2.37 11.74
C ARG A 136 16.98 -1.29 11.97
N SER A 137 15.73 -1.71 12.05
CA SER A 137 14.61 -0.87 12.46
C SER A 137 13.95 -1.40 13.72
N VAL A 138 13.60 -0.52 14.63
CA VAL A 138 12.73 -0.83 15.77
C VAL A 138 11.28 -0.69 15.37
N VAL A 139 10.43 -1.57 15.90
CA VAL A 139 9.02 -1.69 15.53
C VAL A 139 8.13 -1.42 16.74
N TYR A 140 7.17 -0.53 16.53
CA TYR A 140 6.14 -0.20 17.51
C TYR A 140 4.76 -0.45 16.93
N ASP A 141 3.80 -0.76 17.79
CA ASP A 141 2.41 -0.80 17.38
C ASP A 141 1.79 0.63 17.33
N LYS A 142 0.60 0.71 16.76
CA LYS A 142 -0.15 1.98 16.63
C LYS A 142 -0.54 2.61 17.96
N ASP A 143 -0.43 1.90 19.05
CA ASP A 143 -0.73 2.36 20.41
C ASP A 143 0.54 2.71 21.22
N GLY A 144 1.72 2.59 20.59
CA GLY A 144 3.01 2.99 21.16
C GLY A 144 3.76 1.90 21.93
N ASN A 145 3.31 0.64 21.88
CA ASN A 145 4.02 -0.46 22.52
C ASN A 145 5.14 -0.95 21.61
N PHE A 146 6.32 -1.22 22.19
CA PHE A 146 7.41 -1.86 21.48
C PHE A 146 7.05 -3.31 21.13
N VAL A 147 7.19 -3.65 19.84
CA VAL A 147 6.88 -4.99 19.30
C VAL A 147 8.14 -5.82 19.14
N GLY A 148 9.23 -5.19 18.77
CA GLY A 148 10.50 -5.84 18.50
C GLY A 148 11.35 -5.02 17.55
N ASP A 149 12.30 -5.68 16.92
CA ASP A 149 13.12 -5.11 15.87
C ASP A 149 13.20 -6.06 14.68
N GLN A 150 13.54 -5.51 13.53
CA GLN A 150 13.80 -6.30 12.34
C GLN A 150 15.04 -5.79 11.61
N GLN A 151 15.67 -6.71 10.88
CA GLN A 151 16.70 -6.34 9.92
C GLN A 151 16.04 -5.65 8.74
N ASP A 152 16.56 -4.49 8.36
CA ASP A 152 16.10 -3.81 7.17
C ASP A 152 16.39 -4.65 5.92
N LEU A 153 15.54 -4.55 4.92
CA LEU A 153 15.78 -5.21 3.65
C LEU A 153 17.05 -4.64 3.02
N GLU A 154 17.90 -5.52 2.51
CA GLU A 154 19.05 -5.09 1.72
C GLU A 154 18.56 -4.35 0.47
N VAL A 155 18.80 -3.04 0.41
CA VAL A 155 18.54 -2.26 -0.78
C VAL A 155 19.58 -2.67 -1.83
N THR A 156 19.13 -3.38 -2.85
CA THR A 156 19.99 -3.99 -3.88
C THR A 156 20.85 -2.98 -4.67
N ASN A 157 20.58 -1.68 -4.58
CA ASN A 157 21.26 -0.64 -5.35
C ASN A 157 21.92 0.49 -4.55
N GLY A 158 22.04 0.37 -3.23
CA GLY A 158 22.83 1.30 -2.41
C GLY A 158 22.35 2.75 -2.39
N ILE A 159 21.13 3.03 -2.82
CA ILE A 159 20.54 4.36 -2.79
C ILE A 159 19.86 4.51 -1.43
N TYR A 160 20.52 5.25 -0.56
CA TYR A 160 19.99 5.62 0.75
C TYR A 160 18.90 6.68 0.58
N GLY A 161 17.64 6.26 0.52
CA GLY A 161 16.50 7.16 0.57
C GLY A 161 15.45 6.56 1.49
N VAL A 162 14.98 7.33 2.43
CA VAL A 162 14.00 6.93 3.46
C VAL A 162 12.62 6.63 2.87
N ASP A 163 12.40 6.92 1.59
CA ASP A 163 11.11 6.87 0.91
C ASP A 163 10.96 5.68 -0.04
N THR A 164 11.72 4.61 0.18
CA THR A 164 11.82 3.51 -0.79
C THR A 164 10.81 2.40 -0.58
N TYR A 165 10.08 2.38 0.53
CA TYR A 165 9.18 1.28 0.86
C TYR A 165 7.78 1.74 1.21
N ASP A 166 6.79 1.08 0.63
CA ASP A 166 5.40 1.15 1.06
C ASP A 166 4.86 -0.24 1.32
N TYR A 167 4.06 -0.38 2.38
CA TYR A 167 3.32 -1.61 2.61
C TYR A 167 1.98 -1.56 1.87
N LEU A 168 1.82 -2.44 0.90
CA LEU A 168 0.55 -2.62 0.19
C LEU A 168 -0.44 -3.42 1.01
N ASP A 169 0.06 -4.40 1.79
CA ASP A 169 -0.71 -5.21 2.74
C ASP A 169 0.21 -5.55 3.93
N LYS A 170 -0.33 -6.20 4.95
CA LYS A 170 0.43 -6.57 6.16
C LYS A 170 1.73 -7.36 5.86
N ASP A 171 1.75 -8.14 4.77
CA ASP A 171 2.86 -9.00 4.38
C ASP A 171 3.45 -8.62 3.00
N ILE A 172 2.97 -7.54 2.37
CA ILE A 172 3.43 -7.11 1.04
C ILE A 172 4.13 -5.75 1.16
N LEU A 173 5.42 -5.77 0.95
CA LEU A 173 6.27 -4.58 0.86
C LEU A 173 6.54 -4.26 -0.61
N VAL A 174 6.40 -3.01 -0.98
CA VAL A 174 6.72 -2.49 -2.32
C VAL A 174 7.94 -1.60 -2.21
N GLU A 175 8.98 -1.93 -2.96
CA GLU A 175 10.17 -1.10 -3.07
C GLU A 175 10.06 -0.19 -4.29
N HIS A 176 10.31 1.09 -4.11
CA HIS A 176 10.43 2.05 -5.20
C HIS A 176 11.86 2.05 -5.73
N LEU A 177 12.07 1.45 -6.88
CA LEU A 177 13.36 1.48 -7.55
C LEU A 177 13.45 2.73 -8.44
N PRO A 178 14.55 3.51 -8.34
CA PRO A 178 14.76 4.62 -9.28
C PRO A 178 14.91 4.05 -10.70
N ALA A 179 14.37 4.77 -11.67
CA ALA A 179 14.59 4.44 -13.07
C ALA A 179 16.10 4.46 -13.37
N THR A 180 16.64 3.34 -13.80
CA THR A 180 18.00 3.29 -14.34
C THR A 180 17.94 3.86 -15.77
N GLU A 181 18.61 5.00 -16.01
CA GLU A 181 18.83 5.52 -17.34
C GLU A 181 19.74 4.59 -18.17
#